data_c1910e5c1da85335a99fd376dbb5f2be
#
_entry.id   c1910e5c1da85335a99fd376dbb5f2be
#
_cell.length_a   1.000
_cell.length_b   1.000
_cell.length_c   1.000
_cell.angle_alpha   90.00
_cell.angle_beta   90.00
_cell.angle_gamma   90.00
#
_symmetry.space_group_name_H-M   'P 1'
#
loop_
_entity.id
_entity.type
_entity.pdbx_description
1 polymer ?
#
loop_
_entity_poly.entity_id
_entity_poly.type
_entity_poly.pdbx_seq_one_letter_code
_entity_poly.pdbx_strand_id
1 'polypeptide(L)'
;MKTIAIGTLTWIVSAGLLCAGAPEGKELFTAKCQACHGANGEGKAAIGKMFNVTMPVLASKEVQAKSDADLKKVILSGKGKMKPVAGVTEKQADDIVAFLRTLK
;
A
#
# COMPACT_ATOMS: atom_id res chain seq x y z
N MET A 1 0.40 -35.98 45.72
CA MET A 1 1.24 -35.43 44.66
C MET A 1 0.41 -34.60 43.76
N LYS A 2 0.76 -33.36 43.63
CA LYS A 2 0.03 -32.45 42.74
C LYS A 2 0.68 -32.47 41.38
N THR A 3 -0.07 -32.89 40.37
CA THR A 3 0.35 -32.75 38.98
C THR A 3 0.14 -31.31 38.55
N ILE A 4 1.24 -30.66 38.19
CA ILE A 4 1.18 -29.31 37.61
C ILE A 4 0.88 -29.51 36.13
N ALA A 5 -0.32 -29.15 35.72
CA ALA A 5 -0.62 -29.07 34.30
C ALA A 5 0.10 -27.86 33.73
N ILE A 6 1.13 -28.10 32.96
CA ILE A 6 1.80 -27.03 32.19
C ILE A 6 0.90 -26.76 31.01
N GLY A 7 0.14 -25.67 31.10
CA GLY A 7 -0.59 -25.19 29.95
C GLY A 7 0.38 -24.76 28.87
N THR A 8 0.37 -25.44 27.76
CA THR A 8 1.11 -24.99 26.57
C THR A 8 0.44 -23.73 26.05
N LEU A 9 1.10 -22.60 26.24
CA LEU A 9 0.67 -21.36 25.67
C LEU A 9 0.96 -21.41 24.17
N THR A 10 -0.07 -21.68 23.39
CA THR A 10 0.07 -21.70 21.94
C THR A 10 0.06 -20.26 21.45
N TRP A 11 1.20 -19.80 20.98
CA TRP A 11 1.30 -18.50 20.33
C TRP A 11 0.72 -18.63 18.93
N ILE A 12 -0.43 -18.02 18.72
CA ILE A 12 -0.99 -17.93 17.39
C ILE A 12 -0.32 -16.75 16.70
N VAL A 13 0.63 -17.03 15.83
CA VAL A 13 1.20 -16.00 14.97
C VAL A 13 0.16 -15.72 13.90
N SER A 14 -0.49 -14.58 14.02
CA SER A 14 -1.46 -14.15 13.04
C SER A 14 -0.76 -13.87 11.70
N ALA A 15 -1.17 -14.58 10.64
CA ALA A 15 -0.69 -14.34 9.29
C ALA A 15 -1.09 -12.96 8.72
N GLY A 16 -1.85 -12.17 9.48
CA GLY A 16 -2.30 -10.83 9.09
C GLY A 16 -1.24 -9.74 9.17
N LEU A 17 -0.01 -10.04 9.65
CA LEU A 17 1.05 -9.04 9.78
C LEU A 17 1.50 -8.43 8.44
N LEU A 18 1.41 -9.18 7.31
CA LEU A 18 1.77 -8.68 5.98
C LEU A 18 0.81 -7.60 5.46
N CYS A 19 -0.42 -7.57 5.99
CA CYS A 19 -1.45 -6.58 5.63
C CYS A 19 -1.72 -5.62 6.80
N ALA A 20 -0.88 -5.65 7.87
CA ALA A 20 -0.99 -4.69 8.97
C ALA A 20 -0.78 -3.28 8.40
N GLY A 21 -1.69 -2.37 8.72
CA GLY A 21 -1.68 -1.02 8.18
C GLY A 21 -2.50 -0.86 6.90
N ALA A 22 -2.96 -1.94 6.25
CA ALA A 22 -3.77 -1.84 5.04
C ALA A 22 -5.07 -1.03 5.22
N PRO A 23 -5.84 -1.16 6.32
CA PRO A 23 -7.02 -0.31 6.53
C PRO A 23 -6.67 1.18 6.61
N GLU A 24 -5.61 1.55 7.32
CA GLU A 24 -5.11 2.92 7.40
C GLU A 24 -4.58 3.39 6.05
N GLY A 25 -3.89 2.51 5.33
CA GLY A 25 -3.40 2.77 3.99
C GLY A 25 -4.52 3.01 3.00
N LYS A 26 -5.64 2.31 3.13
CA LYS A 26 -6.82 2.52 2.30
C LYS A 26 -7.42 3.92 2.51
N GLU A 27 -7.51 4.37 3.75
CA GLU A 27 -7.99 5.72 4.05
C GLU A 27 -7.09 6.78 3.43
N LEU A 28 -5.78 6.63 3.58
CA LEU A 28 -4.80 7.54 3.01
C LEU A 28 -4.82 7.51 1.47
N PHE A 29 -4.93 6.33 0.89
CA PHE A 29 -5.04 6.17 -0.55
C PHE A 29 -6.28 6.89 -1.09
N THR A 30 -7.41 6.70 -0.46
CA THR A 30 -8.66 7.36 -0.83
C THR A 30 -8.53 8.88 -0.77
N ALA A 31 -7.88 9.39 0.28
CA ALA A 31 -7.73 10.84 0.47
C ALA A 31 -6.68 11.48 -0.46
N LYS A 32 -5.60 10.76 -0.79
CA LYS A 32 -4.43 11.37 -1.43
C LYS A 32 -4.03 10.79 -2.78
N CYS A 33 -4.44 9.59 -3.10
CA CYS A 33 -3.99 8.87 -4.30
C CYS A 33 -5.12 8.60 -5.30
N GLN A 34 -6.33 8.42 -4.82
CA GLN A 34 -7.47 8.02 -5.63
C GLN A 34 -7.79 9.01 -6.74
N ALA A 35 -7.55 10.30 -6.54
CA ALA A 35 -7.87 11.33 -7.53
C ALA A 35 -7.22 11.05 -8.89
N CYS A 36 -6.02 10.47 -8.88
CA CYS A 36 -5.29 10.14 -10.11
C CYS A 36 -5.30 8.64 -10.40
N HIS A 37 -5.20 7.82 -9.39
CA HIS A 37 -5.05 6.36 -9.55
C HIS A 37 -6.36 5.59 -9.59
N GLY A 38 -7.48 6.18 -9.14
CA GLY A 38 -8.77 5.51 -9.02
C GLY A 38 -8.91 4.74 -7.72
N ALA A 39 -10.15 4.42 -7.35
CA ALA A 39 -10.46 3.78 -6.07
C ALA A 39 -9.78 2.41 -5.87
N ASN A 40 -9.56 1.69 -6.97
CA ASN A 40 -8.92 0.37 -6.98
C ASN A 40 -7.54 0.40 -7.67
N GLY A 41 -6.96 1.59 -7.83
CA GLY A 41 -5.66 1.73 -8.48
C GLY A 41 -5.68 1.44 -9.98
N GLU A 42 -6.85 1.50 -10.61
CA GLU A 42 -7.01 1.18 -12.04
C GLU A 42 -6.38 2.21 -12.98
N GLY A 43 -6.03 3.39 -12.45
CA GLY A 43 -5.51 4.49 -13.25
C GLY A 43 -6.62 5.21 -14.02
N LYS A 44 -6.80 6.50 -13.76
CA LYS A 44 -7.82 7.28 -14.46
C LYS A 44 -7.30 7.73 -15.83
N ALA A 45 -7.95 7.28 -16.89
CA ALA A 45 -7.55 7.60 -18.26
C ALA A 45 -7.55 9.12 -18.52
N ALA A 46 -8.52 9.84 -17.94
CA ALA A 46 -8.61 11.30 -18.10
C ALA A 46 -7.38 12.00 -17.50
N ILE A 47 -6.86 11.51 -16.39
CA ILE A 47 -5.65 12.04 -15.76
C ILE A 47 -4.43 11.74 -16.63
N GLY A 48 -4.35 10.52 -17.18
CA GLY A 48 -3.29 10.15 -18.10
C GLY A 48 -3.24 11.08 -19.33
N LYS A 49 -4.39 11.39 -19.90
CA LYS A 49 -4.49 12.33 -21.01
C LYS A 49 -4.06 13.74 -20.62
N MET A 50 -4.47 14.21 -19.44
CA MET A 50 -4.13 15.54 -18.94
C MET A 50 -2.62 15.73 -18.81
N PHE A 51 -1.91 14.72 -18.33
CA PHE A 51 -0.46 14.76 -18.12
C PHE A 51 0.34 14.13 -19.26
N ASN A 52 -0.34 13.65 -20.30
CA ASN A 52 0.28 12.98 -21.44
C ASN A 52 1.14 11.77 -21.01
N VAL A 53 0.59 10.94 -20.14
CA VAL A 53 1.22 9.73 -19.63
C VAL A 53 0.21 8.58 -19.63
N THR A 54 0.72 7.35 -19.63
CA THR A 54 -0.09 6.17 -19.37
C THR A 54 -0.12 5.93 -17.87
N MET A 55 -1.32 6.00 -17.27
CA MET A 55 -1.47 5.73 -15.82
C MET A 55 -1.25 4.25 -15.55
N PRO A 56 -0.35 3.90 -14.62
CA PRO A 56 -0.14 2.50 -14.30
C PRO A 56 -1.34 1.90 -13.58
N VAL A 57 -1.60 0.63 -13.83
CA VAL A 57 -2.55 -0.15 -13.05
C VAL A 57 -1.79 -0.68 -11.83
N LEU A 58 -2.18 -0.26 -10.64
CA LEU A 58 -1.42 -0.57 -9.42
C LEU A 58 -1.48 -2.05 -9.04
N ALA A 59 -2.52 -2.77 -9.49
CA ALA A 59 -2.63 -4.22 -9.31
C ALA A 59 -1.79 -5.02 -10.32
N SER A 60 -1.20 -4.36 -11.32
CA SER A 60 -0.46 -5.04 -12.40
C SER A 60 0.78 -5.77 -11.88
N LYS A 61 1.24 -6.75 -12.67
CA LYS A 61 2.46 -7.49 -12.34
C LYS A 61 3.67 -6.57 -12.30
N GLU A 62 3.75 -5.60 -13.18
CA GLU A 62 4.86 -4.64 -13.24
C GLU A 62 4.97 -3.84 -11.95
N VAL A 63 3.86 -3.33 -11.43
CA VAL A 63 3.85 -2.58 -10.19
C VAL A 63 4.09 -3.51 -9.00
N GLN A 64 3.41 -4.65 -8.95
CA GLN A 64 3.53 -5.59 -7.83
C GLN A 64 4.90 -6.26 -7.74
N ALA A 65 5.66 -6.30 -8.84
CA ALA A 65 7.03 -6.80 -8.84
C ALA A 65 8.03 -5.84 -8.20
N LYS A 66 7.69 -4.57 -8.04
CA LYS A 66 8.54 -3.60 -7.37
C LYS A 66 8.60 -3.90 -5.87
N SER A 67 9.74 -3.62 -5.25
CA SER A 67 9.90 -3.78 -3.81
C SER A 67 9.05 -2.78 -3.03
N ASP A 68 8.73 -3.10 -1.78
CA ASP A 68 8.04 -2.15 -0.91
C ASP A 68 8.82 -0.84 -0.76
N ALA A 69 10.15 -0.94 -0.67
CA ALA A 69 11.01 0.24 -0.58
C ALA A 69 10.91 1.12 -1.84
N ASP A 70 10.84 0.53 -3.02
CA ASP A 70 10.69 1.28 -4.27
C ASP A 70 9.34 1.98 -4.35
N LEU A 71 8.27 1.27 -3.98
CA LEU A 71 6.92 1.86 -3.96
C LEU A 71 6.83 3.00 -2.94
N LYS A 72 7.41 2.81 -1.76
CA LYS A 72 7.48 3.83 -0.72
C LYS A 72 8.25 5.07 -1.22
N LYS A 73 9.35 4.87 -1.90
CA LYS A 73 10.15 5.96 -2.47
C LYS A 73 9.35 6.78 -3.48
N VAL A 74 8.57 6.14 -4.32
CA VAL A 74 7.69 6.85 -5.27
C VAL A 74 6.67 7.71 -4.54
N ILE A 75 6.08 7.21 -3.47
CA ILE A 75 5.12 7.98 -2.66
C ILE A 75 5.79 9.21 -2.04
N LEU A 76 6.95 9.02 -1.43
CA LEU A 76 7.63 10.08 -0.66
C LEU A 76 8.40 11.06 -1.55
N SER A 77 8.93 10.60 -2.66
CA SER A 77 9.83 11.41 -3.52
C SER A 77 9.22 11.75 -4.88
N GLY A 78 8.15 11.08 -5.26
CA GLY A 78 7.56 11.22 -6.60
C GLY A 78 8.34 10.47 -7.67
N LYS A 79 7.76 10.43 -8.86
CA LYS A 79 8.39 9.83 -10.04
C LYS A 79 7.73 10.40 -11.31
N GLY A 80 8.52 10.97 -12.19
CA GLY A 80 8.01 11.57 -13.42
C GLY A 80 6.97 12.65 -13.15
N LYS A 81 5.79 12.51 -13.71
CA LYS A 81 4.69 13.45 -13.50
C LYS A 81 4.02 13.32 -12.13
N MET A 82 4.25 12.22 -11.43
CA MET A 82 3.75 12.02 -10.09
C MET A 82 4.62 12.80 -9.09
N LYS A 83 4.02 13.82 -8.47
CA LYS A 83 4.69 14.61 -7.43
C LYS A 83 4.75 13.83 -6.13
N PRO A 84 5.71 14.16 -5.24
CA PRO A 84 5.69 13.63 -3.88
C PRO A 84 4.34 13.87 -3.22
N VAL A 85 3.84 12.88 -2.48
CA VAL A 85 2.57 13.00 -1.76
C VAL A 85 2.81 13.81 -0.49
N ALA A 86 2.26 15.03 -0.44
CA ALA A 86 2.45 15.93 0.69
C ALA A 86 1.74 15.40 1.96
N GLY A 87 2.38 15.61 3.11
CA GLY A 87 1.78 15.29 4.40
C GLY A 87 1.75 13.80 4.75
N VAL A 88 2.52 12.98 4.05
CA VAL A 88 2.63 11.54 4.32
C VAL A 88 3.95 11.25 5.02
N THR A 89 3.86 10.64 6.21
CA THR A 89 5.04 10.17 6.95
C THR A 89 5.55 8.86 6.35
N GLU A 90 6.76 8.45 6.74
CA GLU A 90 7.29 7.15 6.33
C GLU A 90 6.38 5.99 6.72
N LYS A 91 5.87 6.01 7.97
CA LYS A 91 4.92 4.98 8.42
C LYS A 91 3.64 4.98 7.60
N GLN A 92 3.11 6.15 7.29
CA GLN A 92 1.92 6.25 6.45
C GLN A 92 2.17 5.75 5.03
N ALA A 93 3.36 6.00 4.49
CA ALA A 93 3.74 5.43 3.19
C ALA A 93 3.80 3.90 3.25
N ASP A 94 4.32 3.34 4.34
CA ASP A 94 4.31 1.89 4.56
C ASP A 94 2.88 1.34 4.59
N ASP A 95 1.96 2.04 5.25
CA ASP A 95 0.55 1.66 5.30
C ASP A 95 -0.10 1.69 3.92
N ILE A 96 0.22 2.71 3.12
CA ILE A 96 -0.26 2.81 1.73
C ILE A 96 0.27 1.63 0.90
N VAL A 97 1.54 1.30 1.02
CA VAL A 97 2.13 0.14 0.32
C VAL A 97 1.42 -1.15 0.74
N ALA A 98 1.14 -1.33 2.04
CA ALA A 98 0.39 -2.49 2.53
C ALA A 98 -0.98 -2.59 1.85
N PHE A 99 -1.68 -1.46 1.70
CA PHE A 99 -2.94 -1.42 0.97
C PHE A 99 -2.76 -1.78 -0.52
N LEU A 100 -1.74 -1.26 -1.17
CA LEU A 100 -1.47 -1.56 -2.59
C LEU A 100 -1.28 -3.06 -2.82
N ARG A 101 -0.71 -3.79 -1.85
CA ARG A 101 -0.54 -5.25 -1.94
C ARG A 101 -1.87 -6.00 -1.88
N THR A 102 -2.93 -5.37 -1.41
CA THR A 102 -4.27 -5.98 -1.40
C THR A 102 -4.99 -5.87 -2.74
N LEU A 103 -4.49 -5.06 -3.67
CA LEU A 103 -5.12 -4.80 -4.96
C LEU A 103 -4.90 -5.91 -5.99
N LYS A 104 -3.91 -6.74 -5.79
CA LYS A 104 -3.56 -7.83 -6.72
C LYS A 104 -4.54 -9.01 -6.66
#